data_32450f1b768d5d97c76901aebd4b5a2f
#
_entry.id   32450f1b768d5d97c76901aebd4b5a2f
#
_cell.length_a   1.000
_cell.length_b   1.000
_cell.length_c   1.000
_cell.angle_alpha   90.00
_cell.angle_beta   90.00
_cell.angle_gamma   90.00
#
_symmetry.space_group_name_H-M   'P 1'
#
loop_
_entity.id
_entity.type
_entity.pdbx_description
1 polymer ?
#
loop_
_entity_poly.entity_id
_entity_poly.type
_entity_poly.pdbx_seq_one_letter_code
_entity_poly.pdbx_strand_id
1 'polypeptide(L)'
;MKKLVSALVAILGMGTLAAQDVVVKGPDGKLQLAVFAQNETKPCYSVSYNGQTMLEKSPLGMDTNIGDFTKNLKLAGHSVDKIDTVYRQTRIKVSEVHYRANELTCHFENEKGQKLGVVFRVSDHDVAFRYTLPHQGGRASVTVNEEKTGFRFPEQTTTFLCPQSDAMIGWKRTKPSYEEEYKADAPMSERSQYGHGYTFPCLFRVGDAGWVLVSETGVDSRYCGSRLSDVSEGNLYTVAFPMAEENNGNGTVAPAFALPGATPWRTITVGDNLKPIVETTVPWDVVSPLYETKHEYRFGRGTWSWILWQDGSINYDDQVRYIDLASAMGYEYVLIDNWWDTRIGHQRMKSLVEYARSKGVELFLWYSSSGYWNDIEQGPVNRMDNAIIRKREMRWLQSLGVKGIKVDFFGG
;
A
#
# COMPACT_ATOMS: atom_id res chain seq x y z
N MET A 1 33.45 68.32 -11.50
CA MET A 1 32.70 67.17 -11.98
C MET A 1 32.03 66.47 -10.82
N LYS A 2 30.76 66.77 -10.58
CA LYS A 2 29.95 66.17 -9.48
C LYS A 2 29.19 65.00 -10.08
N LYS A 3 29.41 63.80 -9.56
CA LYS A 3 28.62 62.60 -9.92
C LYS A 3 27.34 62.58 -9.12
N LEU A 4 26.18 62.71 -9.77
CA LEU A 4 24.88 62.40 -9.20
C LEU A 4 24.75 60.89 -9.06
N VAL A 5 24.47 60.43 -7.83
CA VAL A 5 24.06 59.05 -7.55
C VAL A 5 22.54 59.09 -7.41
N SER A 6 21.84 58.53 -8.42
CA SER A 6 20.39 58.35 -8.35
C SER A 6 20.12 57.08 -7.51
N ALA A 7 19.52 57.24 -6.35
CA ALA A 7 18.99 56.16 -5.55
C ALA A 7 17.62 55.73 -6.11
N LEU A 8 17.55 54.52 -6.64
CA LEU A 8 16.28 53.90 -7.05
C LEU A 8 15.62 53.30 -5.79
N VAL A 9 14.57 53.96 -5.30
CA VAL A 9 13.72 53.42 -4.22
C VAL A 9 12.79 52.39 -4.84
N ALA A 10 13.06 51.11 -4.65
CA ALA A 10 12.12 50.04 -4.98
C ALA A 10 11.02 50.05 -3.91
N ILE A 11 9.84 50.49 -4.27
CA ILE A 11 8.61 50.33 -3.49
C ILE A 11 8.20 48.86 -3.63
N LEU A 12 8.52 48.05 -2.62
CA LEU A 12 7.91 46.76 -2.43
C LEU A 12 6.43 46.95 -2.11
N GLY A 13 5.60 46.87 -3.12
CA GLY A 13 4.17 46.73 -2.94
C GLY A 13 3.86 45.44 -2.19
N MET A 14 3.52 45.53 -0.91
CA MET A 14 2.81 44.46 -0.21
C MET A 14 1.41 44.34 -0.82
N GLY A 15 1.33 43.71 -1.98
CA GLY A 15 0.07 43.15 -2.46
C GLY A 15 -0.33 42.03 -1.49
N THR A 16 -1.47 42.15 -0.84
CA THR A 16 -2.16 41.01 -0.24
C THR A 16 -2.36 40.01 -1.34
N LEU A 17 -1.50 39.00 -1.39
CA LEU A 17 -1.73 37.81 -2.24
C LEU A 17 -3.07 37.23 -1.79
N ALA A 18 -4.10 37.45 -2.59
CA ALA A 18 -5.32 36.69 -2.47
C ALA A 18 -4.91 35.22 -2.55
N ALA A 19 -5.29 34.53 -1.53
CA ALA A 19 -4.91 33.14 -1.35
C ALA A 19 -5.46 32.31 -2.53
N GLN A 20 -4.56 31.81 -3.35
CA GLN A 20 -4.87 31.06 -4.55
C GLN A 20 -4.73 29.55 -4.26
N ASP A 21 -5.66 28.75 -4.77
CA ASP A 21 -5.54 27.30 -4.71
C ASP A 21 -4.21 26.85 -5.34
N VAL A 22 -3.56 25.85 -4.73
CA VAL A 22 -2.27 25.36 -5.23
C VAL A 22 -2.52 24.27 -6.25
N VAL A 23 -2.09 24.47 -7.49
CA VAL A 23 -2.26 23.52 -8.58
C VAL A 23 -0.91 22.99 -9.03
N VAL A 24 -0.81 21.66 -9.16
CA VAL A 24 0.33 20.98 -9.75
C VAL A 24 -0.14 19.98 -10.81
N LYS A 25 0.63 19.84 -11.89
CA LYS A 25 0.32 18.93 -13.00
C LYS A 25 1.41 17.87 -13.13
N GLY A 26 1.05 16.73 -13.67
CA GLY A 26 2.01 15.75 -14.17
C GLY A 26 2.88 16.32 -15.31
N PRO A 27 4.00 15.68 -15.63
CA PRO A 27 4.93 16.17 -16.66
C PRO A 27 4.30 16.36 -18.04
N ASP A 28 3.34 15.53 -18.45
CA ASP A 28 2.62 15.66 -19.72
C ASP A 28 1.45 16.68 -19.68
N GLY A 29 1.14 17.21 -18.50
CA GLY A 29 0.11 18.22 -18.27
C GLY A 29 -1.32 17.73 -18.21
N LYS A 30 -1.59 16.43 -18.38
CA LYS A 30 -2.95 15.85 -18.42
C LYS A 30 -3.51 15.60 -17.03
N LEU A 31 -2.70 14.99 -16.13
CA LEU A 31 -3.08 14.79 -14.73
C LEU A 31 -2.84 16.08 -13.95
N GLN A 32 -3.85 16.54 -13.22
CA GLN A 32 -3.79 17.73 -12.41
C GLN A 32 -4.31 17.45 -11.01
N LEU A 33 -3.56 17.89 -10.01
CA LEU A 33 -3.93 17.96 -8.61
C LEU A 33 -4.16 19.43 -8.24
N ALA A 34 -5.27 19.74 -7.58
CA ALA A 34 -5.51 21.03 -6.95
C ALA A 34 -5.69 20.85 -5.45
N VAL A 35 -5.02 21.68 -4.64
CA VAL A 35 -5.11 21.68 -3.17
C VAL A 35 -5.82 22.97 -2.75
N PHE A 36 -6.92 22.81 -2.02
CA PHE A 36 -7.78 23.87 -1.50
C PHE A 36 -7.51 23.99 0.00
N ALA A 37 -6.91 25.09 0.41
CA ALA A 37 -6.52 25.30 1.80
C ALA A 37 -6.99 26.66 2.35
N GLN A 38 -7.65 27.43 1.51
CA GLN A 38 -8.04 28.79 1.84
C GLN A 38 -9.56 28.90 1.73
N ASN A 39 -10.17 29.59 2.70
CA ASN A 39 -11.62 29.68 2.86
C ASN A 39 -12.32 28.33 3.10
N GLU A 40 -11.57 27.25 3.29
CA GLU A 40 -12.08 25.94 3.67
C GLU A 40 -11.78 25.70 5.16
N THR A 41 -12.76 25.24 5.90
CA THR A 41 -12.55 24.82 7.30
C THR A 41 -11.70 23.56 7.40
N LYS A 42 -11.58 22.81 6.28
CA LYS A 42 -10.80 21.58 6.15
C LYS A 42 -9.97 21.66 4.87
N PRO A 43 -8.67 21.33 4.91
CA PRO A 43 -7.90 21.23 3.68
C PRO A 43 -8.46 20.09 2.81
N CYS A 44 -8.59 20.37 1.53
CA CYS A 44 -9.13 19.42 0.55
C CYS A 44 -8.22 19.37 -0.68
N TYR A 45 -8.36 18.33 -1.48
CA TYR A 45 -7.75 18.22 -2.79
C TYR A 45 -8.76 17.70 -3.82
N SER A 46 -8.47 17.90 -5.09
CA SER A 46 -9.19 17.28 -6.20
C SER A 46 -8.23 16.80 -7.27
N VAL A 47 -8.67 15.84 -8.07
CA VAL A 47 -7.87 15.26 -9.16
C VAL A 47 -8.67 15.35 -10.44
N SER A 48 -8.05 15.86 -11.51
CA SER A 48 -8.62 15.84 -12.87
C SER A 48 -7.63 15.26 -13.86
N TYR A 49 -8.14 14.62 -14.90
CA TYR A 49 -7.37 14.04 -15.99
C TYR A 49 -7.97 14.42 -17.34
N ASN A 50 -7.16 14.94 -18.26
CA ASN A 50 -7.64 15.49 -19.54
C ASN A 50 -8.81 16.49 -19.39
N GLY A 51 -8.82 17.27 -18.29
CA GLY A 51 -9.88 18.23 -17.99
C GLY A 51 -11.17 17.62 -17.41
N GLN A 52 -11.24 16.30 -17.26
CA GLN A 52 -12.36 15.61 -16.61
C GLN A 52 -12.08 15.41 -15.11
N THR A 53 -13.08 15.62 -14.27
CA THR A 53 -12.97 15.39 -12.82
C THR A 53 -12.94 13.88 -12.53
N MET A 54 -11.88 13.40 -11.91
CA MET A 54 -11.71 12.02 -11.46
C MET A 54 -12.00 11.87 -9.96
N LEU A 55 -11.56 12.85 -9.16
CA LEU A 55 -11.95 13.00 -7.76
C LEU A 55 -12.39 14.44 -7.53
N GLU A 56 -13.55 14.60 -6.92
CA GLU A 56 -14.05 15.87 -6.43
C GLU A 56 -13.30 16.33 -5.18
N LYS A 57 -13.66 17.47 -4.60
CA LYS A 57 -13.05 17.97 -3.36
C LYS A 57 -13.09 16.90 -2.26
N SER A 58 -11.96 16.32 -1.99
CA SER A 58 -11.71 15.22 -1.04
C SER A 58 -10.95 15.75 0.17
N PRO A 59 -11.35 15.44 1.41
CA PRO A 59 -10.71 15.96 2.60
C PRO A 59 -9.30 15.38 2.82
N LEU A 60 -8.46 16.18 3.47
CA LEU A 60 -7.15 15.81 4.00
C LEU A 60 -7.15 15.99 5.52
N GLY A 61 -6.27 15.29 6.20
CA GLY A 61 -5.98 15.51 7.62
C GLY A 61 -5.94 14.27 8.45
N MET A 62 -5.48 14.43 9.69
CA MET A 62 -5.41 13.37 10.69
C MET A 62 -5.61 13.91 12.10
N ASP A 63 -6.18 13.11 12.97
CA ASP A 63 -6.19 13.31 14.40
C ASP A 63 -5.06 12.51 15.05
N THR A 64 -4.33 13.15 15.96
CA THR A 64 -3.16 12.56 16.60
C THR A 64 -3.10 12.91 18.08
N ASN A 65 -2.32 12.14 18.85
CA ASN A 65 -2.08 12.44 20.27
C ASN A 65 -1.28 13.74 20.53
N ILE A 66 -0.76 14.38 19.48
CA ILE A 66 -0.01 15.65 19.58
C ILE A 66 -0.80 16.85 19.05
N GLY A 67 -1.87 16.64 18.28
CA GLY A 67 -2.71 17.69 17.73
C GLY A 67 -3.76 17.19 16.76
N ASP A 68 -4.85 17.94 16.65
CA ASP A 68 -5.88 17.77 15.64
C ASP A 68 -5.49 18.53 14.36
N PHE A 69 -5.32 17.79 13.27
CA PHE A 69 -5.01 18.32 11.95
C PHE A 69 -6.14 18.00 10.95
N THR A 70 -7.38 17.86 11.41
CA THR A 70 -8.53 17.54 10.56
C THR A 70 -9.30 18.78 10.12
N LYS A 71 -9.09 19.92 10.76
CA LYS A 71 -9.82 21.17 10.53
C LYS A 71 -9.01 22.39 10.96
N ASN A 72 -9.45 23.57 10.50
CA ASN A 72 -8.88 24.87 10.85
C ASN A 72 -7.37 24.94 10.60
N LEU A 73 -6.93 24.29 9.51
CA LEU A 73 -5.54 24.34 9.08
C LEU A 73 -5.31 25.52 8.14
N LYS A 74 -4.25 26.26 8.44
CA LYS A 74 -3.76 27.33 7.57
C LYS A 74 -2.61 26.81 6.72
N LEU A 75 -2.65 27.03 5.41
CA LEU A 75 -1.50 26.80 4.54
C LEU A 75 -0.45 27.88 4.81
N ALA A 76 0.64 27.51 5.47
CA ALA A 76 1.74 28.42 5.82
C ALA A 76 2.73 28.62 4.66
N GLY A 77 2.77 27.70 3.71
CA GLY A 77 3.60 27.77 2.52
C GLY A 77 3.59 26.48 1.72
N HIS A 78 4.13 26.56 0.51
CA HIS A 78 4.32 25.37 -0.34
C HIS A 78 5.57 25.52 -1.20
N SER A 79 6.08 24.39 -1.71
CA SER A 79 7.14 24.33 -2.72
C SER A 79 6.80 23.29 -3.77
N VAL A 80 7.35 23.46 -4.98
CA VAL A 80 7.24 22.50 -6.08
C VAL A 80 8.63 22.18 -6.59
N ASP A 81 8.96 20.88 -6.59
CA ASP A 81 10.20 20.32 -7.09
C ASP A 81 9.94 19.34 -8.23
N LYS A 82 10.96 19.06 -9.05
CA LYS A 82 10.88 18.08 -10.14
C LYS A 82 11.64 16.83 -9.77
N ILE A 83 11.04 15.68 -10.07
CA ILE A 83 11.66 14.37 -9.99
C ILE A 83 11.87 13.88 -11.43
N ASP A 84 13.09 13.47 -11.75
CA ASP A 84 13.46 12.83 -13.01
C ASP A 84 14.55 11.80 -12.69
N THR A 85 14.18 10.52 -12.68
CA THR A 85 15.09 9.44 -12.31
C THR A 85 14.80 8.19 -13.12
N VAL A 86 15.83 7.36 -13.32
CA VAL A 86 15.73 6.07 -13.99
C VAL A 86 16.17 4.99 -13.01
N TYR A 87 15.38 3.95 -12.94
CA TYR A 87 15.74 2.78 -12.14
C TYR A 87 15.38 1.47 -12.87
N ARG A 88 15.98 0.37 -12.45
CA ARG A 88 15.75 -0.95 -13.03
C ARG A 88 15.09 -1.88 -12.03
N GLN A 89 14.19 -2.71 -12.56
CA GLN A 89 13.48 -3.75 -11.82
C GLN A 89 13.50 -5.06 -12.61
N THR A 90 13.64 -6.17 -11.89
CA THR A 90 13.62 -7.51 -12.48
C THR A 90 12.34 -8.28 -12.16
N ARG A 91 11.41 -7.70 -11.39
CA ARG A 91 10.26 -8.41 -10.79
C ARG A 91 8.91 -7.77 -11.10
N ILE A 92 8.89 -6.74 -11.92
CA ILE A 92 7.67 -6.06 -12.35
C ILE A 92 7.54 -6.11 -13.87
N LYS A 93 6.42 -5.63 -14.37
CA LYS A 93 6.04 -5.65 -15.79
C LYS A 93 6.98 -4.90 -16.75
N VAL A 94 7.83 -4.01 -16.23
CA VAL A 94 8.85 -3.29 -16.99
C VAL A 94 10.21 -3.43 -16.32
N SER A 95 11.28 -3.58 -17.13
CA SER A 95 12.64 -3.76 -16.62
C SER A 95 13.39 -2.45 -16.35
N GLU A 96 12.99 -1.37 -17.00
CA GLU A 96 13.55 -0.04 -16.82
C GLU A 96 12.41 0.98 -16.74
N VAL A 97 12.39 1.78 -15.70
CA VAL A 97 11.39 2.81 -15.45
C VAL A 97 12.05 4.16 -15.49
N HIS A 98 11.54 5.06 -16.32
CA HIS A 98 11.88 6.47 -16.30
C HIS A 98 10.78 7.20 -15.51
N TYR A 99 11.01 7.39 -14.23
CA TYR A 99 10.08 8.06 -13.34
C TYR A 99 10.25 9.57 -13.39
N ARG A 100 9.21 10.27 -13.85
CA ARG A 100 9.11 11.73 -13.87
C ARG A 100 7.86 12.15 -13.11
N ALA A 101 8.02 13.10 -12.21
CA ALA A 101 6.92 13.66 -11.44
C ALA A 101 7.22 15.11 -11.00
N ASN A 102 6.18 15.87 -10.70
CA ASN A 102 6.29 17.11 -9.95
C ASN A 102 5.90 16.84 -8.51
N GLU A 103 6.77 17.18 -7.56
CA GLU A 103 6.55 17.01 -6.12
C GLU A 103 6.10 18.34 -5.53
N LEU A 104 4.87 18.38 -5.00
CA LEU A 104 4.32 19.51 -4.26
C LEU A 104 4.39 19.19 -2.77
N THR A 105 5.07 20.03 -2.00
CA THR A 105 5.05 20.00 -0.53
C THR A 105 4.23 21.16 0.01
N CYS A 106 3.15 20.87 0.74
CA CYS A 106 2.32 21.83 1.44
C CYS A 106 2.63 21.80 2.93
N HIS A 107 2.83 22.96 3.54
CA HIS A 107 3.06 23.13 4.98
C HIS A 107 1.82 23.73 5.62
N PHE A 108 1.17 22.96 6.48
CA PHE A 108 0.00 23.41 7.25
C PHE A 108 0.35 23.68 8.70
N GLU A 109 -0.41 24.57 9.31
CA GLU A 109 -0.33 24.91 10.72
C GLU A 109 -1.75 24.99 11.31
N ASN A 110 -1.98 24.35 12.45
CA ASN A 110 -3.25 24.45 13.16
C ASN A 110 -3.27 25.69 14.08
N GLU A 111 -4.40 25.95 14.72
CA GLU A 111 -4.60 27.11 15.60
C GLU A 111 -3.63 27.16 16.79
N LYS A 112 -3.00 26.05 17.16
CA LYS A 112 -2.01 25.95 18.24
C LYS A 112 -0.56 26.10 17.72
N GLY A 113 -0.36 26.42 16.44
CA GLY A 113 0.96 26.53 15.84
C GLY A 113 1.66 25.19 15.58
N GLN A 114 0.91 24.07 15.65
CA GLN A 114 1.46 22.75 15.35
C GLN A 114 1.45 22.51 13.85
N LYS A 115 2.49 21.84 13.36
CA LYS A 115 2.79 21.73 11.92
C LYS A 115 2.48 20.35 11.38
N LEU A 116 1.91 20.33 10.18
CA LEU A 116 1.67 19.14 9.35
C LEU A 116 2.17 19.43 7.94
N GLY A 117 3.00 18.57 7.38
CA GLY A 117 3.33 18.60 5.96
C GLY A 117 2.48 17.60 5.18
N VAL A 118 2.14 17.94 3.93
CA VAL A 118 1.58 16.98 2.97
C VAL A 118 2.44 17.04 1.72
N VAL A 119 3.01 15.91 1.34
CA VAL A 119 3.86 15.77 0.16
C VAL A 119 3.07 15.01 -0.90
N PHE A 120 2.89 15.62 -2.06
CA PHE A 120 2.26 15.02 -3.25
C PHE A 120 3.30 14.83 -4.33
N ARG A 121 3.28 13.67 -5.00
CA ARG A 121 4.02 13.40 -6.24
C ARG A 121 3.02 13.15 -7.35
N VAL A 122 3.08 13.95 -8.39
CA VAL A 122 2.16 13.89 -9.52
C VAL A 122 2.95 13.52 -10.77
N SER A 123 2.79 12.27 -11.22
CA SER A 123 3.34 11.75 -12.48
C SER A 123 2.34 11.94 -13.63
N ASP A 124 2.52 11.27 -14.76
CA ASP A 124 1.60 11.36 -15.89
C ASP A 124 0.25 10.65 -15.60
N HIS A 125 0.24 9.65 -14.72
CA HIS A 125 -0.94 8.86 -14.38
C HIS A 125 -1.18 8.68 -12.88
N ASP A 126 -0.21 9.04 -12.02
CA ASP A 126 -0.30 8.74 -10.60
C ASP A 126 -0.21 10.00 -9.74
N VAL A 127 -1.06 10.06 -8.72
CA VAL A 127 -0.90 10.95 -7.57
C VAL A 127 -0.58 10.08 -6.37
N ALA A 128 0.60 10.23 -5.80
CA ALA A 128 0.94 9.65 -4.51
C ALA A 128 1.11 10.74 -3.47
N PHE A 129 0.55 10.57 -2.27
CA PHE A 129 0.74 11.54 -1.21
C PHE A 129 0.86 10.92 0.16
N ARG A 130 1.52 11.64 1.07
CA ARG A 130 1.68 11.24 2.47
C ARG A 130 1.77 12.45 3.38
N TYR A 131 1.49 12.24 4.64
CA TYR A 131 1.69 13.24 5.67
C TYR A 131 3.09 13.14 6.27
N THR A 132 3.64 14.29 6.65
CA THR A 132 4.92 14.41 7.36
C THR A 132 4.73 15.22 8.62
N LEU A 133 5.32 14.78 9.72
CA LEU A 133 5.27 15.47 11.00
C LEU A 133 6.69 15.76 11.48
N PRO A 134 7.02 17.05 11.73
CA PRO A 134 8.31 17.42 12.30
C PRO A 134 8.36 17.11 13.80
N HIS A 135 9.54 17.26 14.41
CA HIS A 135 9.63 17.33 15.87
C HIS A 135 8.81 18.49 16.39
N GLN A 136 7.87 18.21 17.28
CA GLN A 136 7.03 19.24 17.91
C GLN A 136 6.41 18.71 19.21
N GLY A 137 5.94 19.65 20.05
CA GLY A 137 5.27 19.31 21.32
C GLY A 137 6.18 18.61 22.34
N GLY A 138 7.51 18.67 22.18
CA GLY A 138 8.46 18.00 23.08
C GLY A 138 8.37 16.46 23.06
N ARG A 139 7.73 15.88 22.03
CA ARG A 139 7.53 14.43 21.91
C ARG A 139 8.46 13.81 20.88
N ALA A 140 8.93 12.60 21.18
CA ALA A 140 9.77 11.80 20.28
C ALA A 140 8.97 10.92 19.31
N SER A 141 7.66 10.74 19.55
CA SER A 141 6.78 9.92 18.73
C SER A 141 5.36 10.49 18.68
N VAL A 142 4.61 10.07 17.67
CA VAL A 142 3.21 10.38 17.47
C VAL A 142 2.41 9.09 17.34
N THR A 143 1.18 9.09 17.88
CA THR A 143 0.15 8.10 17.61
C THR A 143 -0.93 8.76 16.76
N VAL A 144 -1.31 8.12 15.67
CA VAL A 144 -2.40 8.58 14.79
C VAL A 144 -3.68 7.89 15.22
N ASN A 145 -4.61 8.67 15.75
CA ASN A 145 -5.91 8.15 16.22
C ASN A 145 -6.83 7.88 15.04
N GLU A 146 -6.80 8.76 14.03
CA GLU A 146 -7.65 8.67 12.85
C GLU A 146 -7.03 9.43 11.68
N GLU A 147 -7.20 8.92 10.47
CA GLU A 147 -6.84 9.59 9.22
C GLU A 147 -8.11 9.96 8.45
N LYS A 148 -8.33 11.26 8.24
CA LYS A 148 -9.51 11.79 7.53
C LYS A 148 -9.29 11.94 6.04
N THR A 149 -8.23 11.34 5.51
CA THR A 149 -8.00 11.28 4.06
C THR A 149 -9.20 10.68 3.36
N GLY A 150 -9.77 11.42 2.45
CA GLY A 150 -10.95 11.00 1.71
C GLY A 150 -10.74 10.94 0.21
N PHE A 151 -11.65 10.24 -0.45
CA PHE A 151 -11.73 10.07 -1.90
C PHE A 151 -13.21 10.26 -2.29
N ARG A 152 -13.53 11.44 -2.80
CA ARG A 152 -14.90 11.79 -3.24
C ARG A 152 -15.00 11.62 -4.74
N PHE A 153 -15.95 10.81 -5.18
CA PHE A 153 -16.15 10.51 -6.58
C PHE A 153 -17.36 11.23 -7.17
N PRO A 154 -17.34 11.55 -8.47
CA PRO A 154 -18.50 12.04 -9.21
C PRO A 154 -19.68 11.04 -9.17
N GLU A 155 -20.90 11.56 -9.30
CA GLU A 155 -22.14 10.77 -9.14
C GLU A 155 -22.24 9.57 -10.10
N GLN A 156 -21.76 9.72 -11.34
CA GLN A 156 -21.82 8.68 -12.38
C GLN A 156 -20.78 7.55 -12.20
N THR A 157 -20.09 7.50 -11.08
CA THR A 157 -19.03 6.49 -10.81
C THR A 157 -19.64 5.13 -10.47
N THR A 158 -18.99 4.07 -10.95
CA THR A 158 -19.27 2.68 -10.55
C THR A 158 -18.03 2.04 -9.95
N THR A 159 -18.22 0.93 -9.24
CA THR A 159 -17.18 0.36 -8.38
C THR A 159 -16.89 -1.11 -8.68
N PHE A 160 -15.65 -1.53 -8.37
CA PHE A 160 -15.15 -2.90 -8.45
C PHE A 160 -14.37 -3.17 -7.16
N LEU A 161 -15.08 -3.33 -6.04
CA LEU A 161 -14.51 -3.30 -4.70
C LEU A 161 -14.69 -4.64 -3.99
N CYS A 162 -13.60 -5.18 -3.43
CA CYS A 162 -13.65 -6.36 -2.57
C CYS A 162 -14.02 -5.92 -1.15
N PRO A 163 -15.16 -6.39 -0.58
CA PRO A 163 -15.58 -5.97 0.75
C PRO A 163 -14.66 -6.53 1.84
N GLN A 164 -14.42 -5.72 2.86
CA GLN A 164 -13.78 -6.15 4.09
C GLN A 164 -14.78 -6.92 4.94
N SER A 165 -14.49 -8.17 5.30
CA SER A 165 -15.33 -8.96 6.19
C SER A 165 -15.21 -8.50 7.64
N ASP A 166 -16.15 -8.95 8.50
CA ASP A 166 -16.07 -8.76 9.94
C ASP A 166 -14.77 -9.32 10.50
N ALA A 167 -14.25 -8.67 11.54
CA ALA A 167 -13.17 -9.22 12.33
C ALA A 167 -13.59 -10.59 12.90
N MET A 168 -12.65 -11.52 13.01
CA MET A 168 -12.88 -12.86 13.55
C MET A 168 -13.76 -13.77 12.68
N ILE A 169 -14.11 -13.33 11.48
CA ILE A 169 -14.78 -14.11 10.44
C ILE A 169 -13.75 -14.55 9.38
N GLY A 170 -14.12 -15.53 8.56
CA GLY A 170 -13.26 -16.12 7.55
C GLY A 170 -12.36 -17.19 8.15
N TRP A 171 -11.06 -17.09 7.94
CA TRP A 171 -10.12 -18.07 8.47
C TRP A 171 -10.02 -18.02 9.99
N LYS A 172 -10.54 -19.04 10.67
CA LYS A 172 -10.28 -19.29 12.09
C LYS A 172 -10.42 -18.08 13.01
N ARG A 173 -11.39 -17.25 12.84
CA ARG A 173 -11.69 -16.15 13.75
C ARG A 173 -10.59 -15.09 13.96
N THR A 174 -9.47 -15.19 13.28
CA THR A 174 -8.27 -14.42 13.60
C THR A 174 -7.86 -13.43 12.54
N LYS A 175 -8.55 -13.45 11.41
CA LYS A 175 -8.35 -12.48 10.34
C LYS A 175 -9.62 -12.27 9.55
N PRO A 176 -9.81 -11.07 9.01
CA PRO A 176 -10.81 -10.85 7.97
C PRO A 176 -10.42 -11.59 6.69
N SER A 177 -11.42 -12.01 5.93
CA SER A 177 -11.20 -12.57 4.59
C SER A 177 -10.84 -11.46 3.60
N TYR A 178 -9.91 -11.76 2.71
CA TYR A 178 -9.57 -10.93 1.56
C TYR A 178 -10.05 -11.51 0.24
N GLU A 179 -10.78 -12.63 0.30
CA GLU A 179 -11.24 -13.40 -0.86
C GLU A 179 -12.78 -13.38 -0.94
N GLU A 180 -13.36 -12.22 -0.67
CA GLU A 180 -14.79 -12.03 -0.76
C GLU A 180 -15.23 -11.73 -2.20
N GLU A 181 -16.45 -12.16 -2.55
CA GLU A 181 -17.04 -11.82 -3.84
C GLU A 181 -17.34 -10.32 -3.93
N TYR A 182 -17.16 -9.74 -5.09
CA TYR A 182 -17.49 -8.35 -5.38
C TYR A 182 -18.38 -8.23 -6.60
N LYS A 183 -19.15 -7.17 -6.68
CA LYS A 183 -19.94 -6.84 -7.85
C LYS A 183 -19.13 -5.97 -8.80
N ALA A 184 -19.09 -6.35 -10.07
CA ALA A 184 -18.56 -5.52 -11.12
C ALA A 184 -19.56 -4.41 -11.47
N ASP A 185 -19.08 -3.19 -11.66
CA ASP A 185 -19.90 -2.02 -12.01
C ASP A 185 -21.02 -1.74 -10.99
N ALA A 186 -20.78 -1.96 -9.71
CA ALA A 186 -21.75 -1.65 -8.68
C ALA A 186 -21.98 -0.11 -8.58
N PRO A 187 -23.22 0.35 -8.33
CA PRO A 187 -23.47 1.77 -8.17
C PRO A 187 -22.86 2.31 -6.89
N MET A 188 -22.50 3.60 -6.85
CA MET A 188 -21.93 4.27 -5.68
C MET A 188 -22.83 4.22 -4.43
N SER A 189 -24.14 4.01 -4.61
CA SER A 189 -25.09 3.85 -3.50
C SER A 189 -24.99 2.51 -2.79
N GLU A 190 -24.29 1.53 -3.36
CA GLU A 190 -24.13 0.22 -2.76
C GLU A 190 -23.14 0.27 -1.59
N ARG A 191 -23.59 -0.21 -0.44
CA ARG A 191 -22.73 -0.32 0.74
C ARG A 191 -22.00 -1.64 0.76
N SER A 192 -20.87 -1.67 1.47
CA SER A 192 -20.10 -2.89 1.65
C SER A 192 -20.93 -3.94 2.41
N GLN A 193 -20.76 -5.20 2.03
CA GLN A 193 -21.58 -6.33 2.51
C GLN A 193 -21.60 -6.43 4.04
N TYR A 194 -20.47 -6.09 4.70
CA TYR A 194 -20.31 -6.21 6.15
C TYR A 194 -20.29 -4.84 6.87
N GLY A 195 -20.40 -3.73 6.16
CA GLY A 195 -20.40 -2.38 6.74
C GLY A 195 -19.01 -1.87 7.15
N HIS A 196 -17.92 -2.59 6.82
CA HIS A 196 -16.56 -2.25 7.22
C HIS A 196 -15.73 -1.60 6.10
N GLY A 197 -16.32 -1.45 4.92
CA GLY A 197 -15.65 -0.90 3.76
C GLY A 197 -14.95 -1.97 2.93
N TYR A 198 -13.79 -1.62 2.33
CA TYR A 198 -13.21 -2.40 1.25
C TYR A 198 -11.70 -2.50 1.37
N THR A 199 -11.16 -3.67 1.01
CA THR A 199 -9.71 -3.91 0.99
C THR A 199 -9.05 -3.24 -0.20
N PHE A 200 -7.87 -2.66 -0.02
CA PHE A 200 -7.05 -2.17 -1.12
C PHE A 200 -6.46 -3.32 -1.97
N PRO A 201 -6.27 -3.10 -3.29
CA PRO A 201 -6.58 -1.90 -4.07
C PRO A 201 -8.07 -1.79 -4.43
N CYS A 202 -8.58 -0.57 -4.58
CA CYS A 202 -9.97 -0.26 -4.88
C CYS A 202 -10.09 0.40 -6.27
N LEU A 203 -10.82 -0.22 -7.20
CA LEU A 203 -10.99 0.25 -8.57
C LEU A 203 -12.36 0.89 -8.78
N PHE A 204 -12.37 2.02 -9.48
CA PHE A 204 -13.55 2.81 -9.82
C PHE A 204 -13.57 3.14 -11.31
N ARG A 205 -14.77 3.18 -11.90
CA ARG A 205 -14.99 3.71 -13.23
C ARG A 205 -15.80 5.00 -13.13
N VAL A 206 -15.24 6.12 -13.54
CA VAL A 206 -15.87 7.44 -13.50
C VAL A 206 -16.63 7.68 -14.81
N GLY A 207 -17.79 7.05 -14.95
CA GLY A 207 -18.60 7.12 -16.19
C GLY A 207 -17.74 6.84 -17.43
N ASP A 208 -17.83 7.75 -18.40
CA ASP A 208 -17.04 7.71 -19.65
C ASP A 208 -15.70 8.48 -19.52
N ALA A 209 -15.44 9.13 -18.38
CA ALA A 209 -14.21 9.92 -18.19
C ALA A 209 -12.97 9.05 -17.97
N GLY A 210 -13.12 7.85 -17.40
CA GLY A 210 -12.01 6.92 -17.21
C GLY A 210 -12.07 6.13 -15.93
N TRP A 211 -10.88 5.74 -15.46
CA TRP A 211 -10.67 4.79 -14.36
C TRP A 211 -9.79 5.39 -13.27
N VAL A 212 -10.08 5.03 -12.04
CA VAL A 212 -9.31 5.45 -10.86
C VAL A 212 -9.05 4.21 -10.00
N LEU A 213 -7.77 3.96 -9.68
CA LEU A 213 -7.36 2.96 -8.71
C LEU A 213 -6.86 3.68 -7.45
N VAL A 214 -7.46 3.37 -6.31
CA VAL A 214 -7.02 3.88 -5.00
C VAL A 214 -6.34 2.76 -4.23
N SER A 215 -5.17 3.04 -3.68
CA SER A 215 -4.41 2.07 -2.87
C SER A 215 -3.47 2.77 -1.90
N GLU A 216 -2.63 1.99 -1.25
CA GLU A 216 -1.54 2.45 -0.39
C GLU A 216 -0.24 1.73 -0.70
N THR A 217 0.89 2.31 -0.33
CA THR A 217 2.21 1.68 -0.41
C THR A 217 3.17 2.23 0.63
N GLY A 218 4.23 1.48 0.93
CA GLY A 218 5.22 1.87 1.94
C GLY A 218 4.78 1.61 3.37
N VAL A 219 3.81 0.73 3.56
CA VAL A 219 3.43 0.21 4.90
C VAL A 219 4.55 -0.64 5.45
N ASP A 220 4.93 -0.40 6.70
CA ASP A 220 5.92 -1.16 7.43
C ASP A 220 5.51 -1.38 8.90
N SER A 221 6.39 -1.92 9.73
CA SER A 221 6.10 -2.21 11.15
C SER A 221 5.73 -0.98 12.01
N ARG A 222 5.83 0.23 11.49
CA ARG A 222 5.52 1.48 12.20
C ARG A 222 4.11 1.98 11.93
N TYR A 223 3.44 1.42 10.93
CA TYR A 223 2.10 1.87 10.53
C TYR A 223 1.26 0.68 10.11
N CYS A 224 -0.01 0.63 10.56
CA CYS A 224 -0.92 -0.43 10.15
C CYS A 224 -1.23 -0.37 8.66
N GLY A 225 -1.51 -1.51 8.04
CA GLY A 225 -2.25 -1.56 6.80
C GLY A 225 -3.61 -0.91 6.99
N SER A 226 -4.09 -0.18 6.00
CA SER A 226 -5.40 0.46 6.04
C SER A 226 -6.32 -0.11 4.96
N ARG A 227 -7.55 0.31 4.98
CA ARG A 227 -8.57 -0.04 4.00
C ARG A 227 -9.37 1.20 3.62
N LEU A 228 -10.22 1.08 2.63
CA LEU A 228 -11.21 2.10 2.31
C LEU A 228 -12.44 1.91 3.21
N SER A 229 -12.97 2.97 3.80
CA SER A 229 -14.23 2.92 4.56
C SER A 229 -15.40 2.48 3.69
N ASP A 230 -16.56 2.23 4.28
CA ASP A 230 -17.80 2.20 3.54
C ASP A 230 -18.13 3.61 2.97
N VAL A 231 -18.97 3.65 1.94
CA VAL A 231 -19.38 4.91 1.32
C VAL A 231 -20.20 5.75 2.29
N SER A 232 -19.93 7.04 2.33
CA SER A 232 -20.68 8.04 3.09
C SER A 232 -21.37 9.02 2.17
N GLU A 233 -22.11 9.97 2.75
CA GLU A 233 -22.85 11.00 2.00
C GLU A 233 -21.95 11.74 0.98
N GLY A 234 -22.50 11.94 -0.22
CA GLY A 234 -21.81 12.60 -1.34
C GLY A 234 -20.67 11.75 -1.93
N ASN A 235 -20.85 10.43 -1.99
CA ASN A 235 -19.91 9.50 -2.64
C ASN A 235 -18.49 9.59 -2.08
N LEU A 236 -18.38 9.80 -0.79
CA LEU A 236 -17.11 9.94 -0.08
C LEU A 236 -16.72 8.61 0.57
N TYR A 237 -15.53 8.13 0.26
CA TYR A 237 -14.80 7.11 1.01
C TYR A 237 -13.68 7.76 1.79
N THR A 238 -13.28 7.17 2.92
CA THR A 238 -12.14 7.62 3.72
C THR A 238 -11.21 6.46 4.03
N VAL A 239 -9.97 6.77 4.38
CA VAL A 239 -9.06 5.77 4.95
C VAL A 239 -9.65 5.27 6.28
N ALA A 240 -9.64 3.96 6.48
CA ALA A 240 -10.06 3.32 7.72
C ALA A 240 -8.95 2.41 8.25
N PHE A 241 -8.74 2.44 9.56
CA PHE A 241 -7.78 1.58 10.24
C PHE A 241 -8.38 0.22 10.56
N PRO A 242 -7.55 -0.78 10.96
CA PRO A 242 -8.04 -2.08 11.39
C PRO A 242 -9.12 -1.98 12.46
N MET A 243 -10.00 -2.97 12.52
CA MET A 243 -10.99 -3.11 13.58
C MET A 243 -10.32 -3.59 14.88
N ALA A 244 -10.81 -3.14 16.04
CA ALA A 244 -10.20 -3.46 17.32
C ALA A 244 -10.21 -4.97 17.63
N GLU A 245 -11.14 -5.71 17.05
CA GLU A 245 -11.31 -7.15 17.22
C GLU A 245 -10.38 -7.98 16.34
N GLU A 246 -9.74 -7.38 15.31
CA GLU A 246 -8.79 -8.09 14.46
C GLU A 246 -7.65 -8.65 15.31
N ASN A 247 -7.08 -9.78 14.88
CA ASN A 247 -6.02 -10.45 15.60
C ASN A 247 -6.38 -10.89 17.03
N ASN A 248 -7.66 -11.22 17.29
CA ASN A 248 -8.16 -11.49 18.63
C ASN A 248 -7.92 -10.33 19.62
N GLY A 249 -7.93 -9.10 19.15
CA GLY A 249 -7.68 -7.90 19.96
C GLY A 249 -6.23 -7.74 20.40
N ASN A 250 -5.28 -8.49 19.82
CA ASN A 250 -3.87 -8.34 20.14
C ASN A 250 -3.25 -7.20 19.34
N GLY A 251 -2.55 -6.31 20.04
CA GLY A 251 -1.89 -5.16 19.42
C GLY A 251 -2.70 -3.86 19.55
N THR A 252 -2.42 -2.93 18.65
CA THR A 252 -3.13 -1.64 18.58
C THR A 252 -3.53 -1.35 17.14
N VAL A 253 -4.70 -0.74 16.97
CA VAL A 253 -5.19 -0.29 15.66
C VAL A 253 -4.73 1.13 15.32
N ALA A 254 -4.21 1.87 16.31
CA ALA A 254 -3.69 3.21 16.14
C ALA A 254 -2.17 3.13 15.86
N PRO A 255 -1.73 3.45 14.63
CA PRO A 255 -0.31 3.41 14.30
C PRO A 255 0.48 4.48 15.04
N ALA A 256 1.74 4.17 15.34
CA ALA A 256 2.65 5.11 16.00
C ALA A 256 4.04 5.07 15.35
N PHE A 257 4.62 6.25 15.18
CA PHE A 257 5.97 6.39 14.60
C PHE A 257 6.79 7.47 15.27
N ALA A 258 8.11 7.38 15.12
CA ALA A 258 9.05 8.37 15.66
C ALA A 258 8.95 9.70 14.90
N LEU A 259 9.18 10.80 15.61
CA LEU A 259 9.29 12.16 15.03
C LEU A 259 10.76 12.56 14.87
N PRO A 260 11.13 13.22 13.75
CA PRO A 260 10.29 13.51 12.60
C PRO A 260 9.97 12.23 11.82
N GLY A 261 8.79 12.18 11.21
CA GLY A 261 8.36 10.98 10.52
C GLY A 261 7.29 11.24 9.46
N ALA A 262 6.91 10.18 8.77
CA ALA A 262 5.90 10.22 7.71
C ALA A 262 5.00 8.99 7.75
N THR A 263 3.77 9.15 7.26
CA THR A 263 2.83 8.05 7.02
C THR A 263 3.23 7.25 5.76
N PRO A 264 2.65 6.07 5.53
CA PRO A 264 2.64 5.45 4.21
C PRO A 264 2.07 6.37 3.14
N TRP A 265 2.34 6.05 1.90
CA TRP A 265 1.77 6.76 0.76
C TRP A 265 0.35 6.28 0.46
N ARG A 266 -0.55 7.22 0.20
CA ARG A 266 -1.83 6.99 -0.45
C ARG A 266 -1.63 7.19 -1.94
N THR A 267 -2.14 6.28 -2.77
CA THR A 267 -1.92 6.30 -4.22
C THR A 267 -3.24 6.37 -4.98
N ILE A 268 -3.26 7.16 -6.02
CA ILE A 268 -4.38 7.34 -6.93
C ILE A 268 -3.82 7.21 -8.34
N THR A 269 -4.11 6.11 -9.03
CA THR A 269 -3.73 5.92 -10.44
C THR A 269 -4.93 6.22 -11.32
N VAL A 270 -4.72 7.00 -12.38
CA VAL A 270 -5.79 7.50 -13.25
C VAL A 270 -5.50 7.19 -14.71
N GLY A 271 -6.52 6.81 -15.47
CA GLY A 271 -6.42 6.62 -16.90
C GLY A 271 -7.76 6.74 -17.61
N ASP A 272 -7.76 7.12 -18.89
CA ASP A 272 -8.94 7.06 -19.76
C ASP A 272 -9.33 5.62 -20.15
N ASN A 273 -8.46 4.68 -19.85
CA ASN A 273 -8.63 3.23 -20.02
C ASN A 273 -7.86 2.47 -18.94
N LEU A 274 -7.95 1.14 -18.92
CA LEU A 274 -7.32 0.30 -17.90
C LEU A 274 -5.79 0.13 -18.06
N LYS A 275 -5.18 0.57 -19.17
CA LYS A 275 -3.75 0.38 -19.39
C LYS A 275 -2.89 1.05 -18.32
N PRO A 276 -3.06 2.34 -17.97
CA PRO A 276 -2.32 2.95 -16.87
C PRO A 276 -2.51 2.25 -15.53
N ILE A 277 -3.72 1.75 -15.27
CA ILE A 277 -4.02 0.99 -14.04
C ILE A 277 -3.19 -0.29 -13.96
N VAL A 278 -3.08 -1.02 -15.07
CA VAL A 278 -2.30 -2.27 -15.12
C VAL A 278 -0.80 -2.00 -15.13
N GLU A 279 -0.36 -0.92 -15.78
CA GLU A 279 1.06 -0.63 -15.99
C GLU A 279 1.70 0.25 -14.91
N THR A 280 0.93 0.81 -13.97
CA THR A 280 1.49 1.69 -12.95
C THR A 280 2.67 1.07 -12.20
N THR A 281 3.68 1.87 -11.97
CA THR A 281 4.86 1.53 -11.17
C THR A 281 4.93 2.31 -9.87
N VAL A 282 3.86 3.04 -9.51
CA VAL A 282 3.82 3.96 -8.37
C VAL A 282 4.37 3.38 -7.05
N PRO A 283 4.17 2.08 -6.69
CA PRO A 283 4.75 1.55 -5.46
C PRO A 283 6.29 1.59 -5.45
N TRP A 284 6.92 1.41 -6.60
CA TRP A 284 8.38 1.46 -6.75
C TRP A 284 8.91 2.88 -6.98
N ASP A 285 8.08 3.74 -7.57
CA ASP A 285 8.42 5.14 -7.84
C ASP A 285 8.58 5.95 -6.55
N VAL A 286 7.76 5.66 -5.54
CA VAL A 286 7.69 6.45 -4.31
C VAL A 286 8.31 5.79 -3.09
N VAL A 287 8.59 4.48 -3.15
CA VAL A 287 9.18 3.70 -2.05
C VAL A 287 10.52 3.15 -2.47
N SER A 288 11.57 3.54 -1.75
CA SER A 288 12.90 2.96 -1.95
C SER A 288 12.94 1.50 -1.49
N PRO A 289 13.72 0.63 -2.15
CA PRO A 289 13.95 -0.72 -1.68
C PRO A 289 14.42 -0.74 -0.23
N LEU A 290 13.81 -1.56 0.62
CA LEU A 290 14.22 -1.71 2.01
C LEU A 290 15.57 -2.43 2.14
N TYR A 291 15.84 -3.33 1.19
CA TYR A 291 17.07 -4.12 1.12
C TYR A 291 17.61 -4.15 -0.31
N GLU A 292 18.91 -4.02 -0.44
CA GLU A 292 19.62 -4.36 -1.67
C GLU A 292 20.08 -5.82 -1.60
N THR A 293 19.73 -6.60 -2.61
CA THR A 293 20.20 -7.98 -2.72
C THR A 293 21.48 -8.04 -3.54
N LYS A 294 22.43 -8.83 -3.04
CA LYS A 294 23.64 -9.22 -3.78
C LYS A 294 23.47 -10.57 -4.50
N HIS A 295 22.32 -11.22 -4.30
CA HIS A 295 22.03 -12.51 -4.90
C HIS A 295 21.20 -12.32 -6.18
N GLU A 296 21.57 -13.05 -7.20
CA GLU A 296 20.80 -13.19 -8.41
C GLU A 296 19.73 -14.28 -8.16
N TYR A 297 18.45 -13.86 -8.26
CA TYR A 297 17.33 -14.79 -8.08
C TYR A 297 16.97 -15.43 -9.42
N ARG A 298 16.82 -16.76 -9.42
CA ARG A 298 16.35 -17.50 -10.57
C ARG A 298 14.83 -17.58 -10.54
N PHE A 299 14.19 -17.02 -11.55
CA PHE A 299 12.77 -17.16 -11.79
C PHE A 299 12.48 -18.47 -12.51
N GLY A 300 11.29 -19.02 -12.34
CA GLY A 300 10.92 -20.28 -12.98
C GLY A 300 9.45 -20.63 -12.78
N ARG A 301 9.08 -21.75 -13.37
CA ARG A 301 7.74 -22.34 -13.26
C ARG A 301 7.76 -23.41 -12.19
N GLY A 302 6.62 -23.66 -11.59
CA GLY A 302 6.53 -24.69 -10.55
C GLY A 302 5.25 -25.50 -10.63
N THR A 303 5.27 -26.69 -10.07
CA THR A 303 4.08 -27.47 -9.77
C THR A 303 3.63 -27.22 -8.33
N TRP A 304 2.35 -27.35 -8.08
CA TRP A 304 1.73 -27.10 -6.79
C TRP A 304 0.52 -28.04 -6.62
N SER A 305 0.70 -29.08 -5.80
CA SER A 305 -0.30 -30.15 -5.65
C SER A 305 -1.61 -29.66 -5.03
N TRP A 306 -1.51 -28.72 -4.10
CA TRP A 306 -2.66 -28.23 -3.35
C TRP A 306 -3.75 -27.64 -4.25
N ILE A 307 -3.39 -26.97 -5.35
CA ILE A 307 -4.37 -26.32 -6.23
C ILE A 307 -5.34 -27.31 -6.88
N LEU A 308 -4.92 -28.57 -7.07
CA LEU A 308 -5.75 -29.62 -7.66
C LEU A 308 -6.26 -30.63 -6.63
N TRP A 309 -5.40 -31.06 -5.72
CA TRP A 309 -5.69 -32.17 -4.79
C TRP A 309 -5.86 -31.70 -3.35
N GLN A 310 -5.79 -30.41 -3.09
CA GLN A 310 -5.99 -29.78 -1.80
C GLN A 310 -5.09 -30.38 -0.70
N ASP A 311 -5.48 -30.21 0.55
CA ASP A 311 -4.71 -30.61 1.75
C ASP A 311 -4.34 -32.09 1.79
N GLY A 312 -5.16 -32.96 1.18
CA GLY A 312 -4.90 -34.40 1.09
C GLY A 312 -3.60 -34.77 0.39
N SER A 313 -3.15 -33.88 -0.51
CA SER A 313 -1.92 -34.09 -1.30
C SER A 313 -0.64 -33.76 -0.52
N ILE A 314 -0.74 -33.18 0.67
CA ILE A 314 0.44 -32.82 1.44
C ILE A 314 0.93 -34.05 2.21
N ASN A 315 1.49 -34.97 1.48
CA ASN A 315 2.13 -36.18 1.96
C ASN A 315 3.35 -36.50 1.08
N TYR A 316 4.23 -37.35 1.57
CA TYR A 316 5.51 -37.64 0.90
C TYR A 316 5.33 -38.17 -0.53
N ASP A 317 4.45 -39.14 -0.72
CA ASP A 317 4.33 -39.89 -1.98
C ASP A 317 3.73 -39.01 -3.09
N ASP A 318 2.74 -38.20 -2.78
CA ASP A 318 2.18 -37.25 -3.73
C ASP A 318 3.19 -36.12 -4.07
N GLN A 319 4.00 -35.68 -3.13
CA GLN A 319 5.04 -34.71 -3.44
C GLN A 319 6.13 -35.31 -4.36
N VAL A 320 6.47 -36.59 -4.22
CA VAL A 320 7.34 -37.27 -5.18
C VAL A 320 6.73 -37.24 -6.59
N ARG A 321 5.44 -37.50 -6.74
CA ARG A 321 4.74 -37.42 -8.04
C ARG A 321 4.80 -36.03 -8.66
N TYR A 322 4.61 -34.98 -7.84
CA TYR A 322 4.68 -33.59 -8.31
C TYR A 322 6.11 -33.14 -8.62
N ILE A 323 7.12 -33.68 -7.94
CA ILE A 323 8.52 -33.49 -8.32
C ILE A 323 8.81 -34.15 -9.66
N ASP A 324 8.35 -35.38 -9.87
CA ASP A 324 8.51 -36.09 -11.15
C ASP A 324 7.77 -35.37 -12.29
N LEU A 325 6.57 -34.84 -12.02
CA LEU A 325 5.83 -34.02 -12.98
C LEU A 325 6.60 -32.76 -13.34
N ALA A 326 7.11 -32.01 -12.35
CA ALA A 326 7.90 -30.81 -12.59
C ALA A 326 9.13 -31.10 -13.42
N SER A 327 9.85 -32.18 -13.10
CA SER A 327 11.01 -32.63 -13.88
C SER A 327 10.65 -32.96 -15.31
N ALA A 328 9.58 -33.74 -15.53
CA ALA A 328 9.11 -34.11 -16.87
C ALA A 328 8.64 -32.93 -17.71
N MET A 329 8.06 -31.89 -17.06
CA MET A 329 7.63 -30.66 -17.71
C MET A 329 8.78 -29.65 -17.93
N GLY A 330 9.98 -29.94 -17.43
CA GLY A 330 11.10 -29.00 -17.45
C GLY A 330 10.85 -27.75 -16.58
N TYR A 331 10.10 -27.90 -15.49
CA TYR A 331 9.86 -26.84 -14.53
C TYR A 331 10.95 -26.81 -13.46
N GLU A 332 11.22 -25.62 -12.96
CA GLU A 332 12.32 -25.38 -12.04
C GLU A 332 11.98 -25.68 -10.59
N TYR A 333 10.68 -25.60 -10.21
CA TYR A 333 10.27 -25.61 -8.81
C TYR A 333 9.08 -26.51 -8.53
N VAL A 334 8.96 -26.90 -7.25
CA VAL A 334 7.74 -27.47 -6.65
C VAL A 334 7.43 -26.70 -5.37
N LEU A 335 6.21 -26.26 -5.20
CA LEU A 335 5.72 -25.71 -3.94
C LEU A 335 5.03 -26.83 -3.14
N ILE A 336 5.55 -27.09 -1.93
CA ILE A 336 4.91 -27.95 -0.93
C ILE A 336 4.17 -27.04 0.04
N ASP A 337 2.83 -27.22 0.09
CA ASP A 337 1.92 -26.35 0.79
C ASP A 337 1.82 -26.66 2.31
N ASN A 338 0.84 -26.11 2.99
CA ASN A 338 0.61 -26.18 4.43
C ASN A 338 0.71 -27.62 5.03
N TRP A 339 0.90 -27.74 6.34
CA TRP A 339 1.02 -29.00 7.08
C TRP A 339 2.19 -29.93 6.69
N TRP A 340 3.13 -29.48 5.87
CA TRP A 340 4.29 -30.31 5.54
C TRP A 340 5.12 -30.68 6.79
N ASP A 341 5.12 -29.83 7.81
CA ASP A 341 5.83 -30.04 9.07
C ASP A 341 5.27 -31.20 9.90
N THR A 342 3.97 -31.39 9.89
CA THR A 342 3.27 -32.45 10.63
C THR A 342 3.05 -33.72 9.83
N ARG A 343 2.72 -33.60 8.55
CA ARG A 343 2.36 -34.76 7.69
C ARG A 343 3.57 -35.41 7.00
N ILE A 344 4.57 -34.63 6.65
CA ILE A 344 5.81 -35.12 6.05
C ILE A 344 6.91 -35.14 7.12
N GLY A 345 7.06 -34.07 7.87
CA GLY A 345 8.05 -33.88 8.93
C GLY A 345 9.44 -33.51 8.42
N HIS A 346 10.21 -32.90 9.29
CA HIS A 346 11.52 -32.30 8.97
C HIS A 346 12.52 -33.31 8.39
N GLN A 347 12.53 -34.56 8.89
CA GLN A 347 13.47 -35.58 8.43
C GLN A 347 13.15 -36.05 6.99
N ARG A 348 11.87 -36.34 6.72
CA ARG A 348 11.45 -36.75 5.38
C ARG A 348 11.49 -35.59 4.38
N MET A 349 11.33 -34.35 4.84
CA MET A 349 11.51 -33.18 4.01
C MET A 349 12.96 -33.09 3.47
N LYS A 350 13.96 -33.44 4.27
CA LYS A 350 15.34 -33.52 3.79
C LYS A 350 15.47 -34.50 2.62
N SER A 351 14.84 -35.68 2.75
CA SER A 351 14.84 -36.69 1.67
C SER A 351 14.13 -36.20 0.41
N LEU A 352 13.02 -35.42 0.54
CA LEU A 352 12.36 -34.81 -0.60
C LEU A 352 13.22 -33.77 -1.30
N VAL A 353 13.95 -32.94 -0.55
CA VAL A 353 14.88 -31.95 -1.13
C VAL A 353 15.99 -32.66 -1.92
N GLU A 354 16.56 -33.73 -1.36
CA GLU A 354 17.59 -34.52 -2.03
C GLU A 354 17.04 -35.20 -3.30
N TYR A 355 15.81 -35.75 -3.22
CA TYR A 355 15.12 -36.33 -4.39
C TYR A 355 14.85 -35.29 -5.47
N ALA A 356 14.27 -34.14 -5.12
CA ALA A 356 13.99 -33.07 -6.07
C ALA A 356 15.26 -32.61 -6.80
N ARG A 357 16.35 -32.45 -6.04
CA ARG A 357 17.65 -32.08 -6.60
C ARG A 357 18.16 -33.13 -7.59
N SER A 358 17.99 -34.43 -7.30
CA SER A 358 18.36 -35.53 -8.21
C SER A 358 17.57 -35.49 -9.54
N LYS A 359 16.40 -34.85 -9.52
CA LYS A 359 15.52 -34.65 -10.68
C LYS A 359 15.72 -33.29 -11.38
N GLY A 360 16.66 -32.48 -10.89
CA GLY A 360 16.89 -31.13 -11.42
C GLY A 360 15.83 -30.09 -11.01
N VAL A 361 15.06 -30.38 -9.97
CA VAL A 361 13.97 -29.53 -9.45
C VAL A 361 14.33 -29.03 -8.06
N GLU A 362 13.91 -27.81 -7.73
CA GLU A 362 14.13 -27.18 -6.43
C GLU A 362 12.80 -26.98 -5.69
N LEU A 363 12.84 -26.94 -4.34
CA LEU A 363 11.63 -26.86 -3.52
C LEU A 363 11.42 -25.46 -2.94
N PHE A 364 10.14 -25.10 -2.87
CA PHE A 364 9.58 -24.01 -2.06
C PHE A 364 8.69 -24.61 -0.99
N LEU A 365 8.73 -24.05 0.21
CA LEU A 365 7.90 -24.51 1.33
C LEU A 365 6.95 -23.40 1.79
N TRP A 366 5.76 -23.81 2.20
CA TRP A 366 4.73 -22.93 2.71
C TRP A 366 4.92 -22.65 4.21
N TYR A 367 4.60 -21.45 4.65
CA TYR A 367 4.57 -21.00 6.04
C TYR A 367 3.38 -20.09 6.30
N SER A 368 2.78 -20.20 7.50
CA SER A 368 1.87 -19.18 7.99
C SER A 368 2.66 -17.97 8.52
N SER A 369 2.18 -16.76 8.21
CA SER A 369 2.69 -15.53 8.81
C SER A 369 2.26 -15.37 10.27
N SER A 370 1.21 -16.10 10.67
CA SER A 370 0.54 -15.99 11.95
C SER A 370 1.41 -16.41 13.14
N GLY A 371 1.24 -15.70 14.25
CA GLY A 371 1.87 -15.97 15.54
C GLY A 371 0.92 -16.64 16.54
N TYR A 372 1.34 -16.69 17.81
CA TYR A 372 0.64 -17.38 18.89
C TYR A 372 -0.77 -16.87 19.19
N TRP A 373 -1.10 -15.65 18.76
CA TRP A 373 -2.42 -15.05 18.93
C TRP A 373 -3.46 -15.59 17.96
N ASN A 374 -3.06 -16.39 17.01
CA ASN A 374 -3.88 -16.89 15.91
C ASN A 374 -4.13 -18.38 16.11
N ASP A 375 -5.36 -18.84 15.95
CA ASP A 375 -5.78 -20.22 16.13
C ASP A 375 -5.86 -21.02 14.81
N ILE A 376 -5.20 -20.56 13.76
CA ILE A 376 -5.10 -21.28 12.48
C ILE A 376 -4.37 -22.59 12.69
N GLU A 377 -4.95 -23.69 12.18
CA GLU A 377 -4.39 -25.03 12.28
C GLU A 377 -3.30 -25.29 11.24
N GLN A 378 -3.34 -24.58 10.11
CA GLN A 378 -2.41 -24.79 9.00
C GLN A 378 -0.99 -24.38 9.41
N GLY A 379 -0.13 -25.37 9.52
CA GLY A 379 1.28 -25.18 9.87
C GLY A 379 2.23 -25.21 8.69
N PRO A 380 3.47 -24.79 8.88
CA PRO A 380 4.09 -24.33 10.14
C PRO A 380 3.59 -22.98 10.64
N VAL A 381 3.16 -22.91 11.89
CA VAL A 381 2.76 -21.68 12.59
C VAL A 381 3.84 -21.22 13.57
N ASN A 382 3.79 -19.99 14.05
CA ASN A 382 4.74 -19.44 15.05
C ASN A 382 6.20 -19.50 14.57
N ARG A 383 6.44 -19.36 13.27
CA ARG A 383 7.79 -19.37 12.68
C ARG A 383 8.18 -18.05 12.05
N MET A 384 7.18 -17.32 11.51
CA MET A 384 7.44 -16.10 10.73
C MET A 384 7.21 -14.81 11.53
N ASP A 385 6.43 -14.83 12.58
CA ASP A 385 6.08 -13.70 13.44
C ASP A 385 7.28 -13.21 14.29
N ASN A 386 8.08 -14.12 14.82
CA ASN A 386 9.22 -13.81 15.68
C ASN A 386 10.54 -13.77 14.88
N ALA A 387 11.24 -12.63 14.94
CA ALA A 387 12.47 -12.43 14.18
C ALA A 387 13.60 -13.44 14.48
N ILE A 388 13.72 -13.88 15.73
CA ILE A 388 14.77 -14.85 16.15
C ILE A 388 14.42 -16.24 15.60
N ILE A 389 13.17 -16.66 15.76
CA ILE A 389 12.67 -17.95 15.29
C ILE A 389 12.75 -17.98 13.76
N ARG A 390 12.22 -16.94 13.09
CA ARG A 390 12.28 -16.80 11.63
C ARG A 390 13.71 -16.92 11.09
N LYS A 391 14.66 -16.24 11.73
CA LYS A 391 16.06 -16.30 11.30
C LYS A 391 16.68 -17.71 11.47
N ARG A 392 16.27 -18.45 12.49
CA ARG A 392 16.68 -19.86 12.70
C ARG A 392 16.09 -20.75 11.62
N GLU A 393 14.82 -20.57 11.33
CA GLU A 393 14.09 -21.32 10.29
C GLU A 393 14.71 -21.08 8.91
N MET A 394 14.96 -19.82 8.53
CA MET A 394 15.62 -19.50 7.27
C MET A 394 17.00 -20.13 7.11
N ARG A 395 17.79 -20.19 8.19
CA ARG A 395 19.09 -20.86 8.16
C ARG A 395 18.96 -22.37 7.97
N TRP A 396 17.96 -22.98 8.60
CA TRP A 396 17.68 -24.39 8.42
C TRP A 396 17.28 -24.69 6.98
N LEU A 397 16.34 -23.95 6.40
CA LEU A 397 15.91 -24.08 4.99
C LEU A 397 17.12 -23.94 4.05
N GLN A 398 17.94 -22.93 4.27
CA GLN A 398 19.16 -22.72 3.48
C GLN A 398 20.12 -23.92 3.58
N SER A 399 20.29 -24.50 4.77
CA SER A 399 21.16 -25.68 4.97
C SER A 399 20.67 -26.92 4.24
N LEU A 400 19.36 -27.07 4.04
CA LEU A 400 18.77 -28.14 3.24
C LEU A 400 18.89 -27.87 1.73
N GLY A 401 18.98 -26.59 1.33
CA GLY A 401 18.98 -26.18 -0.06
C GLY A 401 17.59 -25.85 -0.62
N VAL A 402 16.61 -25.59 0.25
CA VAL A 402 15.31 -25.02 -0.12
C VAL A 402 15.55 -23.61 -0.69
N LYS A 403 14.88 -23.27 -1.78
CA LYS A 403 15.17 -22.05 -2.57
C LYS A 403 14.20 -20.91 -2.34
N GLY A 404 13.03 -21.19 -1.84
CA GLY A 404 12.05 -20.16 -1.57
C GLY A 404 10.98 -20.60 -0.59
N ILE A 405 10.18 -19.65 -0.18
CA ILE A 405 9.02 -19.86 0.68
C ILE A 405 7.79 -19.15 0.11
N LYS A 406 6.63 -19.76 0.31
CA LYS A 406 5.33 -19.09 0.26
C LYS A 406 4.96 -18.74 1.69
N VAL A 407 4.75 -17.46 1.98
CA VAL A 407 4.24 -17.03 3.28
C VAL A 407 2.80 -16.58 3.09
N ASP A 408 1.89 -17.13 3.87
CA ASP A 408 0.44 -16.98 3.70
C ASP A 408 -0.22 -16.48 4.99
N PHE A 409 -1.52 -16.20 4.93
CA PHE A 409 -2.34 -15.78 6.05
C PHE A 409 -1.88 -14.47 6.69
N PHE A 410 -1.53 -13.49 5.88
CA PHE A 410 -1.36 -12.12 6.32
C PHE A 410 -2.72 -11.54 6.71
N GLY A 411 -3.13 -11.82 7.92
CA GLY A 411 -4.30 -11.23 8.53
C GLY A 411 -3.94 -9.96 9.30
N GLY A 412 -4.86 -9.00 9.37
CA GLY A 412 -4.70 -7.73 10.05
C GLY A 412 -4.47 -7.85 11.56
#